data_df8462253b4ea08e260c2c928eae493b
#
_entry.id   df8462253b4ea08e260c2c928eae493b
#
_cell.length_a   1.000
_cell.length_b   1.000
_cell.length_c   1.000
_cell.angle_alpha   90.00
_cell.angle_beta   90.00
_cell.angle_gamma   90.00
#
_symmetry.space_group_name_H-M   'P 1'
#
loop_
_entity.id
_entity.type
_entity.pdbx_description
1 polymer ?
#
loop_
_entity_poly.entity_id
_entity_poly.type
_entity_poly.pdbx_seq_one_letter_code
_entity_poly.pdbx_strand_id
1 'polypeptide(L)' 'MIKNNIELDIKMKCLEAGVTQYGLGEIIGTTGQYVNRITKKGSVVNKTFVTMMEALGYDIELNYVKIEEKWNGE' A
#
# COMPACT_ATOMS: atom_id res chain seq x y z
N MET A 1 15.24 -5.10 0.33
CA MET A 1 14.04 -5.18 -0.53
C MET A 1 12.81 -5.26 0.35
N ILE A 2 11.66 -5.03 -0.21
CA ILE A 2 10.41 -5.16 0.54
C ILE A 2 9.97 -6.60 0.47
N LYS A 3 9.68 -7.18 1.63
CA LYS A 3 9.31 -8.59 1.69
C LYS A 3 7.85 -8.84 1.35
N ASN A 4 7.02 -7.80 1.45
CA ASN A 4 5.60 -7.92 1.15
C ASN A 4 5.35 -8.00 -0.35
N ASN A 5 4.30 -8.71 -0.74
CA ASN A 5 3.75 -8.59 -2.08
C ASN A 5 2.71 -7.49 -2.03
N ILE A 6 3.10 -6.27 -2.41
CA ILE A 6 2.25 -5.10 -2.25
C ILE A 6 0.98 -5.20 -3.10
N GLU A 7 1.09 -5.73 -4.31
CA GLU A 7 -0.09 -5.89 -5.15
C GLU A 7 -1.12 -6.78 -4.47
N LEU A 8 -0.67 -7.89 -3.91
CA LEU A 8 -1.58 -8.79 -3.22
C LEU A 8 -2.12 -8.15 -1.95
N ASP A 9 -1.27 -7.43 -1.21
CA ASP A 9 -1.71 -6.78 0.02
C ASP A 9 -2.82 -5.77 -0.26
N ILE A 10 -2.68 -4.96 -1.32
CA ILE A 10 -3.71 -4.00 -1.69
C ILE A 10 -5.01 -4.72 -2.08
N LYS A 11 -4.90 -5.80 -2.86
CA LYS A 11 -6.09 -6.54 -3.27
C LYS A 11 -6.81 -7.13 -2.07
N MET A 12 -6.07 -7.69 -1.12
CA MET A 12 -6.68 -8.28 0.05
C MET A 12 -7.35 -7.23 0.94
N LYS A 13 -6.70 -6.08 1.10
CA LYS A 13 -7.27 -5.01 1.92
C LYS A 13 -8.51 -4.41 1.26
N CYS A 14 -8.51 -4.28 -0.05
CA CYS A 14 -9.70 -3.84 -0.76
C CYS A 14 -10.85 -4.83 -0.56
N LEU A 15 -10.55 -6.12 -0.66
CA LEU A 15 -11.56 -7.14 -0.48
C LEU A 15 -12.15 -7.09 0.93
N GLU A 16 -11.30 -6.95 1.94
CA GLU A 16 -11.75 -6.87 3.32
C GLU A 16 -12.63 -5.65 3.56
N ALA A 17 -12.32 -4.55 2.88
CA ALA A 17 -13.09 -3.31 3.03
C ALA A 17 -14.32 -3.24 2.14
N GLY A 18 -14.51 -4.22 1.25
CA GLY A 18 -15.63 -4.20 0.32
C GLY A 18 -15.47 -3.14 -0.77
N VAL A 19 -14.24 -2.82 -1.16
CA VAL A 19 -13.94 -1.76 -2.13
C VAL A 19 -13.19 -2.38 -3.29
N THR A 20 -13.51 -1.97 -4.52
CA THR A 20 -12.74 -2.39 -5.68
C THR A 20 -11.51 -1.50 -5.83
N GLN A 21 -10.55 -1.92 -6.66
CA GLN A 21 -9.41 -1.05 -6.94
C GLN A 21 -9.84 0.22 -7.66
N TYR A 22 -10.88 0.16 -8.49
CA TYR A 22 -11.43 1.36 -9.10
C TYR A 22 -12.03 2.28 -8.05
N GLY A 23 -12.78 1.70 -7.10
CA GLY A 23 -13.33 2.49 -6.01
C GLY A 23 -12.26 3.12 -5.15
N LEU A 24 -11.18 2.38 -4.89
CA LEU A 24 -10.06 2.92 -4.13
C LEU A 24 -9.43 4.10 -4.87
N GLY A 25 -9.26 3.99 -6.19
CA GLY A 25 -8.74 5.09 -6.96
C GLY A 25 -9.58 6.34 -6.84
N GLU A 26 -10.91 6.18 -6.87
CA GLU A 26 -11.80 7.33 -6.71
C GLU A 26 -11.70 7.94 -5.32
N ILE A 27 -11.60 7.10 -4.30
CA ILE A 27 -11.51 7.60 -2.92
C ILE A 27 -10.27 8.48 -2.74
N ILE A 28 -9.16 8.09 -3.33
CA ILE A 28 -7.92 8.84 -3.14
C ILE A 28 -7.69 9.90 -4.22
N GLY A 29 -8.70 10.12 -5.08
CA GLY A 29 -8.63 11.20 -6.06
C GLY A 29 -7.86 10.87 -7.33
N THR A 30 -7.82 9.59 -7.71
CA THR A 30 -7.17 9.17 -8.93
C THR A 30 -8.05 8.16 -9.67
N THR A 31 -7.47 7.21 -10.37
CA THR A 31 -8.23 6.20 -11.11
C THR A 31 -7.81 4.81 -10.70
N GLY A 32 -8.69 3.84 -10.95
CA GLY A 32 -8.36 2.45 -10.68
C GLY A 32 -7.22 1.96 -11.56
N GLN A 33 -7.12 2.49 -12.78
CA GLN A 33 -6.01 2.13 -13.66
C GLN A 33 -4.69 2.57 -13.06
N TYR A 34 -4.65 3.76 -12.49
CA TYR A 34 -3.44 4.25 -11.84
C TYR A 34 -3.06 3.39 -10.65
N VAL A 35 -4.04 3.06 -9.79
CA VAL A 35 -3.80 2.20 -8.62
C VAL A 35 -3.25 0.86 -9.07
N ASN A 36 -3.86 0.25 -10.08
CA ASN A 36 -3.42 -1.04 -10.57
C ASN A 36 -1.99 -0.97 -11.11
N ARG A 37 -1.68 0.10 -11.84
CA ARG A 37 -0.35 0.25 -12.44
C ARG A 37 0.74 0.42 -11.40
N ILE A 38 0.53 1.29 -10.42
CA ILE A 38 1.58 1.54 -9.44
C ILE A 38 1.80 0.36 -8.51
N THR A 39 0.74 -0.38 -8.19
CA THR A 39 0.91 -1.55 -7.32
C THR A 39 1.64 -2.66 -8.05
N LYS A 40 1.40 -2.83 -9.34
CA LYS A 40 2.10 -3.85 -10.11
C LYS A 40 3.56 -3.52 -10.29
N LYS A 41 3.88 -2.23 -10.44
CA LYS A 41 5.27 -1.83 -10.61
C LYS A 41 6.04 -1.78 -9.30
N GLY A 42 5.35 -1.87 -8.18
CA GLY A 42 6.01 -1.76 -6.89
C GLY A 42 6.50 -0.36 -6.59
N SER A 43 5.93 0.66 -7.27
CA SER A 43 6.41 2.03 -7.08
C SER A 43 5.66 2.79 -6.01
N VAL A 44 4.85 2.11 -5.20
CA VAL A 44 4.11 2.78 -4.14
C VAL A 44 4.97 3.09 -2.93
N VAL A 45 6.11 2.43 -2.80
CA VAL A 45 7.02 2.69 -1.69
C VAL A 45 8.27 3.35 -2.24
N ASN A 46 8.79 4.33 -1.52
CA ASN A 46 9.93 5.11 -1.97
C ASN A 46 11.14 4.20 -2.20
N LYS A 47 11.60 4.16 -3.44
CA LYS A 47 12.69 3.28 -3.84
C LYS A 47 14.01 3.70 -3.20
N THR A 48 14.22 4.99 -3.04
CA THR A 48 15.44 5.48 -2.41
C THR A 48 15.54 5.01 -0.96
N PHE A 49 14.42 5.06 -0.24
CA PHE A 49 14.40 4.57 1.13
C PHE A 49 14.74 3.09 1.20
N VAL A 50 14.18 2.29 0.29
CA VAL A 50 14.47 0.87 0.23
C VAL A 50 15.96 0.63 -0.01
N THR A 51 16.54 1.38 -0.95
CA THR A 51 17.97 1.27 -1.27
C THR A 51 18.83 1.63 -0.07
N MET A 52 18.44 2.67 0.66
CA MET A 52 19.18 3.08 1.86
C MET A 52 19.18 1.98 2.91
N MET A 53 18.02 1.35 3.13
CA MET A 53 17.93 0.29 4.11
C MET A 53 18.74 -0.93 3.70
N GLU A 54 18.74 -1.25 2.42
CA GLU A 54 19.54 -2.36 1.92
C GLU A 54 21.03 -2.10 2.11
N ALA A 55 21.45 -0.87 1.88
CA ALA A 55 22.85 -0.51 2.09
C ALA A 55 23.27 -0.67 3.54
N LEU A 56 22.31 -0.53 4.46
CA LEU A 56 22.57 -0.71 5.89
C LEU A 56 22.40 -2.16 6.35
N GLY A 57 21.97 -3.05 5.45
CA GLY A 57 21.85 -4.45 5.75
C GLY A 57 20.45 -4.89 6.15
N TYR A 58 19.43 -4.14 5.75
CA TYR A 58 18.04 -4.47 6.14
C TYR A 58 17.15 -4.64 4.94
N ASP A 59 16.26 -5.63 5.03
CA ASP A 59 15.07 -5.67 4.20
C ASP A 59 13.95 -4.94 4.94
N ILE A 60 12.85 -4.67 4.24
CA ILE A 60 11.70 -3.97 4.82
C ILE A 60 10.50 -4.90 4.85
N GLU A 61 9.83 -4.92 5.97
CA GLU A 61 8.57 -5.65 6.10
C GLU A 61 7.50 -4.65 6.54
N LEU A 62 6.41 -4.57 5.77
CA LEU A 62 5.33 -3.61 6.04
C LEU A 62 4.26 -4.28 6.87
N ASN A 63 3.77 -3.57 7.86
CA ASN A 63 2.69 -4.04 8.72
C ASN A 63 1.54 -3.04 8.66
N TYR A 64 0.33 -3.51 8.38
CA TYR A 64 -0.84 -2.64 8.22
C TYR A 64 -1.70 -2.74 9.46
N VAL A 65 -1.87 -1.62 10.15
CA VAL A 65 -2.61 -1.58 11.39
C VAL A 65 -3.92 -0.86 11.15
N LYS A 66 -5.03 -1.46 11.56
CA LYS A 66 -6.33 -0.89 11.31
C LYS A 66 -6.49 0.40 12.07
N ILE A 67 -7.04 1.42 11.40
CA ILE A 67 -7.30 2.70 12.03
C ILE A 67 -8.46 2.52 12.99
N GLU A 68 -8.30 3.06 14.22
CA GLU A 68 -9.37 3.01 15.19
C GLU A 68 -10.33 4.13 14.92
N GLU A 69 -11.61 3.80 14.78
CA GLU A 69 -12.54 4.81 14.42
C GLU A 69 -12.89 5.70 15.51
N LYS A 70 -12.97 5.19 16.72
CA LYS A 70 -13.46 6.02 17.74
C LYS A 70 -12.65 7.17 18.01
N TRP A 71 -11.56 7.19 17.65
CA TRP A 71 -10.81 8.27 17.92
C TRP A 71 -11.21 9.49 17.34
N ASN A 72 -11.94 9.60 17.07
CA ASN A 72 -12.48 10.56 16.87
C ASN A 72 -12.59 11.57 17.52
N GLY A 73 -12.26 11.62 17.57
CA GLY A 73 -12.19 12.34 18.05
C GLY A 73 -12.14 12.72 18.87
N GLU A 74 -11.93 12.49 19.11
CA GLU A 74 -11.90 12.83 19.64
C GLU A 74 -11.70 13.10 19.78
#